data_d66b7757e086c83d508ff4182cc4be91
#
_entry.id   d66b7757e086c83d508ff4182cc4be91
#
_cell.length_a   1.000
_cell.length_b   1.000
_cell.length_c   1.000
_cell.angle_alpha   90.00
_cell.angle_beta   90.00
_cell.angle_gamma   90.00
#
_symmetry.space_group_name_H-M   'P 1'
#
loop_
_entity.id
_entity.type
_entity.pdbx_description
1 polymer ?
#
loop_
_entity_poly.entity_id
_entity_poly.type
_entity_poly.pdbx_seq_one_letter_code
_entity_poly.pdbx_strand_id
1 'polypeptide(L)'
;FGSLLQETSGATMREGLLHVQLTYKRKFEDLFPHHIHRSSERFLIRQVFSCLVTCNGKGKLKPELAHHWEYDAEKLVWTFYLRPGLTFHDGQPVDAKQLVSLFTALQPLPFYQTELAHVASVYSDQPLRISFQLTKADTGFAGLLAGVKYSIQPAAQVTREPSPLSSVSHAVIGTGPFKVVETNNERIKLAAFEYYYGCRSLTDEVTIWQFEESMTGSARFDD
;
A
#
# COMPACT_ATOMS: atom_id res chain seq x y z
N PHE A 1 3.44 14.13 5.05
CA PHE A 1 4.03 13.39 6.20
C PHE A 1 3.80 14.12 7.55
N GLY A 2 4.00 15.44 7.65
CA GLY A 2 3.97 16.15 8.94
C GLY A 2 2.62 16.26 9.66
N SER A 3 1.49 16.07 9.00
CA SER A 3 0.17 16.26 9.61
C SER A 3 -0.39 15.03 10.34
N LEU A 4 0.15 13.86 10.12
CA LEU A 4 -0.31 12.59 10.72
C LEU A 4 0.67 12.00 11.74
N LEU A 5 1.92 12.41 11.67
CA LEU A 5 2.97 12.03 12.61
C LEU A 5 3.20 13.27 13.51
N GLN A 6 2.62 13.24 14.68
CA GLN A 6 2.81 14.32 15.65
C GLN A 6 4.29 14.38 16.05
N GLU A 7 4.93 15.50 15.74
CA GLU A 7 6.16 16.10 16.23
C GLU A 7 7.39 16.09 15.30
N THR A 8 8.04 17.24 15.34
CA THR A 8 9.34 17.67 14.80
C THR A 8 9.79 17.02 13.49
N SER A 9 9.39 17.61 12.39
CA SER A 9 9.99 17.34 11.10
C SER A 9 11.20 18.22 10.86
N GLY A 10 12.36 17.61 10.62
CA GLY A 10 13.54 18.29 10.08
C GLY A 10 13.65 17.98 8.59
N ALA A 11 13.75 19.01 7.75
CA ALA A 11 14.12 18.84 6.35
C ALA A 11 15.54 19.37 6.15
N THR A 12 16.39 18.56 5.55
CA THR A 12 17.79 18.91 5.27
C THR A 12 18.16 18.57 3.84
N MET A 13 18.94 19.45 3.21
CA MET A 13 19.55 19.15 1.92
C MET A 13 20.95 18.57 2.16
N ARG A 14 21.23 17.39 1.62
CA ARG A 14 22.56 16.76 1.64
C ARG A 14 22.89 16.28 0.24
N GLU A 15 24.05 16.69 -0.29
CA GLU A 15 24.51 16.30 -1.64
C GLU A 15 23.47 16.52 -2.76
N GLY A 16 22.64 17.59 -2.62
CA GLY A 16 21.57 17.89 -3.57
C GLY A 16 20.28 17.08 -3.38
N LEU A 17 20.20 16.21 -2.37
CA LEU A 17 19.02 15.40 -2.05
C LEU A 17 18.25 15.96 -0.86
N LEU A 18 16.94 15.94 -0.93
CA LEU A 18 16.05 16.38 0.14
C LEU A 18 15.75 15.20 1.09
N HIS A 19 16.24 15.31 2.31
CA HIS A 19 16.00 14.35 3.38
C HIS A 19 15.01 14.91 4.40
N VAL A 20 13.97 14.16 4.72
CA VAL A 20 12.98 14.48 5.74
C VAL A 20 13.13 13.51 6.91
N GLN A 21 13.17 14.03 8.12
CA GLN A 21 13.20 13.23 9.33
C GLN A 21 11.92 13.46 10.14
N LEU A 22 11.31 12.38 10.56
CA LEU A 22 10.08 12.37 11.35
C LEU A 22 10.31 11.52 12.60
N THR A 23 9.57 11.81 13.66
CA THR A 23 9.54 10.99 14.86
C THR A 23 8.14 10.45 15.09
N TYR A 24 8.05 9.21 15.58
CA TYR A 24 6.81 8.57 15.91
C TYR A 24 6.91 7.87 17.27
N LYS A 25 5.97 8.15 18.16
CA LYS A 25 6.01 7.71 19.57
C LYS A 25 5.62 6.25 19.81
N ARG A 26 5.54 5.44 18.77
CA ARG A 26 5.20 4.01 18.85
C ARG A 26 6.02 3.26 17.83
N LYS A 27 6.18 1.96 18.06
CA LYS A 27 6.68 1.07 17.02
C LYS A 27 5.58 0.82 15.99
N PHE A 28 5.96 0.84 14.72
CA PHE A 28 5.09 0.42 13.64
C PHE A 28 4.95 -1.10 13.65
N GLU A 29 3.74 -1.56 13.37
CA GLU A 29 3.49 -2.91 12.93
C GLU A 29 4.02 -3.09 11.51
N ASP A 30 3.82 -4.28 10.92
CA ASP A 30 4.19 -4.48 9.53
C ASP A 30 3.43 -3.52 8.58
N LEU A 31 3.91 -3.39 7.36
CA LEU A 31 3.29 -2.56 6.32
C LEU A 31 2.64 -3.39 5.21
N PHE A 32 2.31 -4.66 5.45
CA PHE A 32 1.64 -5.49 4.44
C PHE A 32 0.16 -5.13 4.33
N PRO A 33 -0.34 -4.76 3.13
CA PRO A 33 -1.72 -4.31 2.94
C PRO A 33 -2.79 -5.33 3.35
N HIS A 34 -2.46 -6.62 3.36
CA HIS A 34 -3.39 -7.70 3.69
C HIS A 34 -3.58 -7.95 5.20
N HIS A 35 -2.94 -7.15 6.05
CA HIS A 35 -3.16 -7.15 7.50
C HIS A 35 -4.05 -5.99 7.93
N ILE A 36 -4.57 -6.07 9.16
CA ILE A 36 -5.36 -4.98 9.76
C ILE A 36 -4.41 -3.96 10.36
N HIS A 37 -4.61 -2.70 10.04
CA HIS A 37 -3.71 -1.61 10.41
C HIS A 37 -4.39 -0.43 11.07
N ARG A 38 -3.65 0.26 11.94
CA ARG A 38 -3.99 1.59 12.47
C ARG A 38 -3.85 2.66 11.37
N SER A 39 -4.31 3.86 11.66
CA SER A 39 -4.29 4.97 10.70
C SER A 39 -2.88 5.36 10.25
N SER A 40 -1.90 5.26 11.17
CA SER A 40 -0.48 5.58 10.88
C SER A 40 0.13 4.61 9.87
N GLU A 41 -0.07 3.30 10.06
CA GLU A 41 0.39 2.28 9.12
C GLU A 41 -0.34 2.40 7.78
N ARG A 42 -1.66 2.63 7.78
CA ARG A 42 -2.43 2.86 6.53
C ARG A 42 -1.92 4.05 5.75
N PHE A 43 -1.51 5.12 6.44
CA PHE A 43 -0.89 6.27 5.78
C PHE A 43 0.42 5.87 5.10
N LEU A 44 1.31 5.14 5.79
CA LEU A 44 2.57 4.67 5.21
C LEU A 44 2.37 3.67 4.07
N ILE A 45 1.39 2.76 4.21
CA ILE A 45 1.04 1.82 3.14
C ILE A 45 0.66 2.60 1.87
N ARG A 46 -0.07 3.70 1.98
CA ARG A 46 -0.38 4.55 0.81
C ARG A 46 0.84 5.26 0.20
N GLN A 47 1.94 5.40 0.92
CA GLN A 47 3.19 5.92 0.37
C GLN A 47 4.03 4.83 -0.31
N VAL A 48 3.90 3.59 0.13
CA VAL A 48 4.70 2.44 -0.35
C VAL A 48 3.97 1.64 -1.43
N PHE A 49 2.64 1.65 -1.43
CA PHE A 49 1.80 0.89 -2.34
C PHE A 49 0.85 1.79 -3.12
N SER A 50 0.39 1.29 -4.26
CA SER A 50 -0.69 1.87 -5.05
C SER A 50 -1.79 0.82 -5.27
N CYS A 51 -3.02 1.29 -5.50
CA CYS A 51 -4.16 0.46 -5.89
C CYS A 51 -4.38 0.51 -7.41
N LEU A 52 -5.33 -0.25 -7.93
CA LEU A 52 -5.77 -0.12 -9.32
C LEU A 52 -6.39 1.26 -9.58
N VAL A 53 -7.20 1.71 -8.63
CA VAL A 53 -7.88 3.02 -8.64
C VAL A 53 -7.79 3.64 -7.25
N THR A 54 -7.98 4.94 -7.16
CA THR A 54 -8.05 5.66 -5.88
C THR A 54 -9.32 6.50 -5.81
N CYS A 55 -9.70 6.95 -4.60
CA CYS A 55 -10.81 7.87 -4.39
C CYS A 55 -10.28 9.24 -3.97
N ASN A 56 -10.87 10.30 -4.54
CA ASN A 56 -10.63 11.64 -4.02
C ASN A 56 -11.47 11.88 -2.74
N GLY A 57 -11.23 13.01 -2.06
CA GLY A 57 -11.97 13.39 -0.85
C GLY A 57 -13.49 13.56 -1.02
N LYS A 58 -14.00 13.51 -2.26
CA LYS A 58 -15.43 13.55 -2.60
C LYS A 58 -15.98 12.17 -3.01
N GLY A 59 -15.22 11.10 -2.81
CA GLY A 59 -15.62 9.74 -3.17
C GLY A 59 -15.56 9.42 -4.68
N LYS A 60 -15.09 10.33 -5.53
CA LYS A 60 -14.94 10.08 -6.96
C LYS A 60 -13.70 9.26 -7.24
N LEU A 61 -13.86 8.18 -8.00
CA LEU A 61 -12.75 7.35 -8.46
C LEU A 61 -11.82 8.11 -9.40
N LYS A 62 -10.53 7.84 -9.25
CA LYS A 62 -9.46 8.35 -10.10
C LYS A 62 -8.55 7.22 -10.54
N PRO A 63 -7.94 7.32 -11.74
CA PRO A 63 -6.91 6.41 -12.19
C PRO A 63 -5.73 6.35 -11.22
N GLU A 64 -5.22 5.14 -10.97
CA GLU A 64 -3.95 4.90 -10.28
C GLU A 64 -3.10 3.95 -11.14
N LEU A 65 -2.91 2.68 -10.79
CA LEU A 65 -2.21 1.73 -11.66
C LEU A 65 -3.02 1.37 -12.91
N ALA A 66 -4.35 1.39 -12.82
CA ALA A 66 -5.23 1.34 -13.98
C ALA A 66 -5.49 2.78 -14.49
N HIS A 67 -5.32 2.98 -15.80
CA HIS A 67 -5.63 4.27 -16.41
C HIS A 67 -7.10 4.38 -16.84
N HIS A 68 -7.79 3.24 -17.00
CA HIS A 68 -9.18 3.13 -17.37
C HIS A 68 -9.80 1.85 -16.79
N TRP A 69 -11.12 1.86 -16.63
CA TRP A 69 -11.91 0.70 -16.22
C TRP A 69 -13.32 0.81 -16.75
N GLU A 70 -13.99 -0.33 -16.91
CA GLU A 70 -15.35 -0.41 -17.40
C GLU A 70 -16.10 -1.56 -16.75
N TYR A 71 -17.42 -1.46 -16.71
CA TYR A 71 -18.32 -2.49 -16.20
C TYR A 71 -19.33 -2.91 -17.26
N ASP A 72 -19.28 -4.17 -17.65
CA ASP A 72 -20.31 -4.80 -18.48
C ASP A 72 -21.40 -5.37 -17.55
N ALA A 73 -22.53 -4.65 -17.47
CA ALA A 73 -23.61 -5.00 -16.58
C ALA A 73 -24.40 -6.25 -17.03
N GLU A 74 -24.38 -6.59 -18.31
CA GLU A 74 -25.03 -7.80 -18.84
C GLU A 74 -24.21 -9.05 -18.51
N LYS A 75 -22.91 -8.95 -18.65
CA LYS A 75 -21.98 -10.04 -18.34
C LYS A 75 -21.53 -10.04 -16.89
N LEU A 76 -21.80 -9.02 -16.12
CA LEU A 76 -21.33 -8.83 -14.74
C LEU A 76 -19.78 -8.85 -14.66
N VAL A 77 -19.10 -8.19 -15.57
CA VAL A 77 -17.63 -8.17 -15.65
C VAL A 77 -17.10 -6.76 -15.43
N TRP A 78 -16.22 -6.61 -14.48
CA TRP A 78 -15.35 -5.44 -14.36
C TRP A 78 -14.03 -5.69 -15.06
N THR A 79 -13.59 -4.74 -15.88
CA THR A 79 -12.30 -4.79 -16.58
C THR A 79 -11.49 -3.56 -16.25
N PHE A 80 -10.21 -3.76 -15.89
CA PHE A 80 -9.25 -2.70 -15.59
C PHE A 80 -8.08 -2.78 -16.56
N TYR A 81 -7.71 -1.63 -17.12
CA TYR A 81 -6.64 -1.46 -18.10
C TYR A 81 -5.42 -0.83 -17.41
N LEU A 82 -4.35 -1.59 -17.30
CA LEU A 82 -3.13 -1.17 -16.62
C LEU A 82 -2.32 -0.20 -17.47
N ARG A 83 -1.63 0.71 -16.80
CA ARG A 83 -0.61 1.54 -17.44
C ARG A 83 0.53 0.65 -17.94
N PRO A 84 1.12 0.96 -19.12
CA PRO A 84 2.31 0.25 -19.56
C PRO A 84 3.53 0.61 -18.72
N GLY A 85 4.49 -0.32 -18.63
CA GLY A 85 5.78 -0.09 -17.99
C GLY A 85 5.77 -0.01 -16.48
N LEU A 86 4.70 -0.46 -15.81
CA LEU A 86 4.66 -0.52 -14.35
C LEU A 86 5.67 -1.53 -13.81
N THR A 87 6.35 -1.15 -12.72
CA THR A 87 7.26 -2.04 -11.99
C THR A 87 6.98 -2.02 -10.50
N PHE A 88 7.23 -3.13 -9.82
CA PHE A 88 7.40 -3.18 -8.38
C PHE A 88 8.72 -2.50 -7.98
N HIS A 89 8.89 -2.23 -6.69
CA HIS A 89 10.09 -1.60 -6.16
C HIS A 89 11.37 -2.41 -6.38
N ASP A 90 11.26 -3.71 -6.59
CA ASP A 90 12.38 -4.62 -6.91
C ASP A 90 12.68 -4.73 -8.42
N GLY A 91 11.96 -3.96 -9.25
CA GLY A 91 12.13 -3.94 -10.70
C GLY A 91 11.35 -5.00 -11.46
N GLN A 92 10.66 -5.91 -10.77
CA GLN A 92 9.78 -6.88 -11.44
C GLN A 92 8.60 -6.17 -12.12
N PRO A 93 8.18 -6.59 -13.32
CA PRO A 93 7.05 -5.96 -14.00
C PRO A 93 5.74 -6.19 -13.25
N VAL A 94 4.87 -5.18 -13.26
CA VAL A 94 3.49 -5.28 -12.82
C VAL A 94 2.61 -5.46 -14.05
N ASP A 95 2.15 -6.67 -14.27
CA ASP A 95 1.25 -7.03 -15.36
C ASP A 95 -0.05 -7.67 -14.83
N ALA A 96 -1.01 -7.90 -15.72
CA ALA A 96 -2.29 -8.49 -15.34
C ALA A 96 -2.15 -9.91 -14.76
N LYS A 97 -1.15 -10.69 -15.18
CA LYS A 97 -0.89 -12.02 -14.64
C LYS A 97 -0.47 -11.96 -13.17
N GLN A 98 0.39 -11.01 -12.81
CA GLN A 98 0.78 -10.78 -11.41
C GLN A 98 -0.45 -10.38 -10.56
N LEU A 99 -1.35 -9.56 -11.10
CA LEU A 99 -2.56 -9.16 -10.40
C LEU A 99 -3.56 -10.32 -10.25
N VAL A 100 -3.72 -11.15 -11.27
CA VAL A 100 -4.55 -12.38 -11.15
C VAL A 100 -4.02 -13.26 -10.02
N SER A 101 -2.71 -13.47 -9.96
CA SER A 101 -2.08 -14.24 -8.87
C SER A 101 -2.34 -13.60 -7.50
N LEU A 102 -2.21 -12.28 -7.40
CA LEU A 102 -2.47 -11.54 -6.16
C LEU A 102 -3.94 -11.72 -5.70
N PHE A 103 -4.90 -11.39 -6.55
CA PHE A 103 -6.32 -11.47 -6.16
C PHE A 103 -6.77 -12.90 -5.88
N THR A 104 -6.23 -13.89 -6.58
CA THR A 104 -6.46 -15.31 -6.29
C THR A 104 -5.92 -15.70 -4.91
N ALA A 105 -4.78 -15.14 -4.49
CA ALA A 105 -4.22 -15.37 -3.17
C ALA A 105 -4.98 -14.63 -2.06
N LEU A 106 -5.53 -13.44 -2.33
CA LEU A 106 -6.31 -12.67 -1.36
C LEU A 106 -7.71 -13.26 -1.10
N GLN A 107 -8.35 -13.79 -2.12
CA GLN A 107 -9.76 -14.20 -2.08
C GLN A 107 -10.11 -15.19 -0.95
N PRO A 108 -9.28 -16.21 -0.63
CA PRO A 108 -9.58 -17.17 0.45
C PRO A 108 -9.31 -16.63 1.85
N LEU A 109 -8.62 -15.49 1.99
CA LEU A 109 -8.28 -14.96 3.30
C LEU A 109 -9.51 -14.42 4.03
N PRO A 110 -9.69 -14.68 5.35
CA PRO A 110 -10.86 -14.23 6.11
C PRO A 110 -11.15 -12.74 5.99
N PHE A 111 -10.09 -11.91 5.88
CA PHE A 111 -10.21 -10.46 5.75
C PHE A 111 -10.82 -9.99 4.42
N TYR A 112 -10.88 -10.87 3.41
CA TYR A 112 -11.39 -10.59 2.06
C TYR A 112 -12.61 -11.41 1.68
N GLN A 113 -12.85 -12.56 2.32
CA GLN A 113 -13.88 -13.52 1.93
C GLN A 113 -15.26 -12.90 1.74
N THR A 114 -15.70 -12.06 2.68
CA THR A 114 -17.02 -11.46 2.62
C THR A 114 -17.16 -10.47 1.47
N GLU A 115 -16.13 -9.62 1.27
CA GLU A 115 -16.16 -8.59 0.25
C GLU A 115 -15.97 -9.15 -1.17
N LEU A 116 -15.21 -10.22 -1.32
CA LEU A 116 -14.94 -10.88 -2.60
C LEU A 116 -15.81 -12.13 -2.83
N ALA A 117 -16.79 -12.42 -1.97
CA ALA A 117 -17.65 -13.61 -2.07
C ALA A 117 -18.39 -13.73 -3.41
N HIS A 118 -18.71 -12.60 -4.04
CA HIS A 118 -19.40 -12.55 -5.32
C HIS A 118 -18.45 -12.49 -6.53
N VAL A 119 -17.15 -12.59 -6.33
CA VAL A 119 -16.17 -12.71 -7.41
C VAL A 119 -16.02 -14.19 -7.78
N ALA A 120 -16.56 -14.56 -8.93
CA ALA A 120 -16.51 -15.95 -9.42
C ALA A 120 -15.12 -16.30 -9.97
N SER A 121 -14.49 -15.37 -10.67
CA SER A 121 -13.15 -15.56 -11.22
C SER A 121 -12.46 -14.23 -11.48
N VAL A 122 -11.13 -14.27 -11.41
CA VAL A 122 -10.23 -13.20 -11.83
C VAL A 122 -9.37 -13.75 -12.94
N TYR A 123 -9.31 -13.07 -14.08
CA TYR A 123 -8.60 -13.55 -15.25
C TYR A 123 -7.98 -12.43 -16.08
N SER A 124 -7.11 -12.82 -16.97
CA SER A 124 -6.42 -11.93 -17.90
C SER A 124 -6.26 -12.64 -19.23
N ASP A 125 -6.60 -11.97 -20.31
CA ASP A 125 -6.40 -12.39 -21.69
C ASP A 125 -5.32 -11.58 -22.42
N GLN A 126 -4.89 -10.47 -21.79
CA GLN A 126 -3.85 -9.59 -22.30
C GLN A 126 -2.96 -9.09 -21.15
N PRO A 127 -1.68 -8.80 -21.41
CA PRO A 127 -0.73 -8.41 -20.34
C PRO A 127 -1.13 -7.19 -19.51
N LEU A 128 -1.90 -6.28 -20.10
CA LEU A 128 -2.32 -5.03 -19.45
C LEU A 128 -3.84 -4.96 -19.16
N ARG A 129 -4.54 -6.11 -19.18
CA ARG A 129 -5.98 -6.16 -18.94
C ARG A 129 -6.31 -7.24 -17.92
N ILE A 130 -6.90 -6.84 -16.79
CA ILE A 130 -7.41 -7.75 -15.76
C ILE A 130 -8.93 -7.62 -15.67
N SER A 131 -9.63 -8.74 -15.57
CA SER A 131 -11.07 -8.82 -15.48
C SER A 131 -11.52 -9.61 -14.26
N PHE A 132 -12.63 -9.15 -13.68
CA PHE A 132 -13.31 -9.76 -12.54
C PHE A 132 -14.71 -10.16 -12.96
N GLN A 133 -14.99 -11.46 -13.02
CA GLN A 133 -16.33 -11.98 -13.25
C GLN A 133 -17.08 -12.02 -11.93
N LEU A 134 -18.22 -11.35 -11.86
CA LEU A 134 -19.08 -11.35 -10.68
C LEU A 134 -20.25 -12.32 -10.85
N THR A 135 -20.80 -12.80 -9.73
CA THR A 135 -22.01 -13.63 -9.68
C THR A 135 -23.28 -12.80 -9.51
N LYS A 136 -23.14 -11.54 -9.09
CA LYS A 136 -24.23 -10.57 -8.93
C LYS A 136 -23.75 -9.17 -9.31
N ALA A 137 -24.68 -8.30 -9.67
CA ALA A 137 -24.37 -6.92 -10.00
C ALA A 137 -23.77 -6.18 -8.79
N ASP A 138 -22.66 -5.49 -9.05
CA ASP A 138 -22.01 -4.62 -8.07
C ASP A 138 -21.35 -3.43 -8.81
N THR A 139 -22.04 -2.30 -8.84
CA THR A 139 -21.54 -1.06 -9.45
C THR A 139 -20.52 -0.35 -8.56
N GLY A 140 -20.40 -0.73 -7.29
CA GLY A 140 -19.45 -0.19 -6.33
C GLY A 140 -18.12 -0.94 -6.28
N PHE A 141 -17.96 -2.04 -7.01
CA PHE A 141 -16.79 -2.91 -6.93
C PHE A 141 -15.46 -2.18 -7.22
N ALA A 142 -15.43 -1.28 -8.20
CA ALA A 142 -14.22 -0.48 -8.45
C ALA A 142 -13.86 0.42 -7.26
N GLY A 143 -14.86 0.94 -6.55
CA GLY A 143 -14.65 1.73 -5.32
C GLY A 143 -14.10 0.88 -4.16
N LEU A 144 -14.52 -0.37 -4.06
CA LEU A 144 -13.95 -1.32 -3.11
C LEU A 144 -12.45 -1.49 -3.32
N LEU A 145 -12.02 -1.64 -4.59
CA LEU A 145 -10.61 -1.84 -4.95
C LEU A 145 -9.73 -0.60 -4.73
N ALA A 146 -10.30 0.56 -4.40
CA ALA A 146 -9.55 1.75 -3.95
C ALA A 146 -9.13 1.69 -2.47
N GLY A 147 -9.60 0.71 -1.71
CA GLY A 147 -9.25 0.53 -0.31
C GLY A 147 -7.79 0.08 -0.13
N VAL A 148 -7.15 0.55 0.96
CA VAL A 148 -5.74 0.25 1.27
C VAL A 148 -5.43 -1.25 1.25
N LYS A 149 -6.36 -2.09 1.73
CA LYS A 149 -6.17 -3.54 1.77
C LYS A 149 -6.10 -4.19 0.37
N TYR A 150 -6.55 -3.49 -0.67
CA TYR A 150 -6.45 -3.91 -2.06
C TYR A 150 -5.25 -3.31 -2.79
N SER A 151 -4.29 -2.77 -2.04
CA SER A 151 -3.01 -2.31 -2.60
C SER A 151 -2.31 -3.43 -3.36
N ILE A 152 -1.71 -3.07 -4.50
CA ILE A 152 -1.04 -4.02 -5.37
C ILE A 152 0.35 -4.34 -4.82
N GLN A 153 0.57 -5.63 -4.59
CA GLN A 153 1.79 -6.21 -4.04
C GLN A 153 2.10 -7.54 -4.73
N PRO A 154 3.33 -8.03 -4.67
CA PRO A 154 3.64 -9.39 -5.13
C PRO A 154 2.80 -10.43 -4.37
N ALA A 155 2.20 -11.39 -5.08
CA ALA A 155 1.37 -12.43 -4.46
C ALA A 155 2.12 -13.23 -3.37
N ALA A 156 3.43 -13.41 -3.52
CA ALA A 156 4.27 -14.08 -2.53
C ALA A 156 4.32 -13.36 -1.16
N GLN A 157 4.00 -12.06 -1.10
CA GLN A 157 3.92 -11.34 0.18
C GLN A 157 2.67 -11.68 0.99
N VAL A 158 1.60 -12.12 0.33
CA VAL A 158 0.29 -12.41 0.96
C VAL A 158 0.36 -13.54 1.99
N THR A 159 1.32 -14.44 1.85
CA THR A 159 1.54 -15.57 2.78
C THR A 159 2.32 -15.20 4.03
N ARG A 160 2.77 -13.96 4.16
CA ARG A 160 3.54 -13.51 5.31
C ARG A 160 2.63 -13.23 6.49
N GLU A 161 3.02 -13.78 7.64
CA GLU A 161 2.33 -13.56 8.90
C GLU A 161 2.61 -12.15 9.47
N PRO A 162 1.66 -11.58 10.24
CA PRO A 162 1.90 -10.33 10.95
C PRO A 162 3.11 -10.42 11.87
N SER A 163 4.02 -9.47 11.74
CA SER A 163 5.20 -9.40 12.57
C SER A 163 5.64 -7.94 12.75
N PRO A 164 6.26 -7.58 13.88
CA PRO A 164 6.80 -6.24 14.04
C PRO A 164 7.73 -5.90 12.87
N LEU A 165 7.63 -4.67 12.38
CA LEU A 165 8.39 -4.23 11.20
C LEU A 165 9.91 -4.41 11.37
N SER A 166 10.38 -4.30 12.60
CA SER A 166 11.78 -4.52 12.98
C SER A 166 12.27 -5.96 12.84
N SER A 167 11.37 -6.94 12.83
CA SER A 167 11.71 -8.37 12.69
C SER A 167 11.62 -8.88 11.25
N VAL A 168 11.14 -8.04 10.32
CA VAL A 168 10.99 -8.41 8.91
C VAL A 168 12.35 -8.37 8.23
N SER A 169 12.98 -9.52 8.10
CA SER A 169 14.22 -9.69 7.34
C SER A 169 14.06 -9.55 5.83
N HIS A 170 12.83 -9.32 5.35
CA HIS A 170 12.48 -9.27 3.93
C HIS A 170 11.92 -7.89 3.59
N ALA A 171 12.43 -7.30 2.51
CA ALA A 171 11.97 -6.02 2.04
C ALA A 171 10.46 -6.03 1.75
N VAL A 172 9.75 -5.02 2.23
CA VAL A 172 8.39 -4.74 1.82
C VAL A 172 8.42 -4.18 0.40
N ILE A 173 7.80 -4.87 -0.54
CA ILE A 173 7.82 -4.53 -1.97
C ILE A 173 6.43 -4.03 -2.37
N GLY A 174 6.38 -2.81 -2.86
CA GLY A 174 5.16 -2.17 -3.34
C GLY A 174 5.34 -1.54 -4.72
N THR A 175 4.45 -0.62 -5.04
CA THR A 175 4.36 0.08 -6.33
C THR A 175 4.20 1.59 -6.16
N GLY A 176 4.20 2.06 -4.92
CA GLY A 176 3.95 3.45 -4.57
C GLY A 176 5.14 4.39 -4.79
N PRO A 177 4.96 5.69 -4.48
CA PRO A 177 5.97 6.72 -4.73
C PRO A 177 7.22 6.58 -3.87
N PHE A 178 7.18 5.83 -2.77
CA PHE A 178 8.32 5.54 -1.90
C PHE A 178 8.52 4.04 -1.74
N LYS A 179 9.78 3.63 -1.72
CA LYS A 179 10.18 2.26 -1.40
C LYS A 179 10.82 2.18 -0.01
N VAL A 180 10.60 1.09 0.68
CA VAL A 180 11.25 0.79 1.96
C VAL A 180 12.68 0.34 1.66
N VAL A 181 13.67 1.05 2.19
CA VAL A 181 15.09 0.74 2.00
C VAL A 181 15.74 0.17 3.24
N GLU A 182 15.22 0.49 4.43
CA GLU A 182 15.71 -0.02 5.70
C GLU A 182 14.58 -0.04 6.74
N THR A 183 14.54 -1.10 7.52
CA THR A 183 13.69 -1.20 8.71
C THR A 183 14.47 -1.84 9.84
N ASN A 184 14.40 -1.26 11.02
CA ASN A 184 14.94 -1.84 12.25
C ASN A 184 14.11 -1.39 13.46
N ASN A 185 14.54 -1.76 14.67
CA ASN A 185 13.83 -1.44 15.91
C ASN A 185 13.70 0.06 16.18
N GLU A 186 14.54 0.89 15.57
CA GLU A 186 14.65 2.32 15.86
C GLU A 186 14.07 3.20 14.75
N ARG A 187 14.11 2.73 13.50
CA ARG A 187 13.71 3.55 12.34
C ARG A 187 13.20 2.76 11.16
N ILE A 188 12.40 3.45 10.36
CA ILE A 188 12.03 3.10 8.98
C ILE A 188 12.64 4.13 8.05
N LYS A 189 13.33 3.68 7.02
CA LYS A 189 13.88 4.54 5.99
C LYS A 189 13.19 4.27 4.67
N LEU A 190 12.66 5.32 4.06
CA LEU A 190 12.01 5.31 2.76
C LEU A 190 12.84 6.12 1.78
N ALA A 191 12.89 5.69 0.51
CA ALA A 191 13.47 6.45 -0.58
C ALA A 191 12.45 6.65 -1.70
N ALA A 192 12.53 7.77 -2.41
CA ALA A 192 11.70 8.01 -3.58
C ALA A 192 11.92 6.90 -4.60
N PHE A 193 10.82 6.41 -5.20
CA PHE A 193 10.85 5.39 -6.25
C PHE A 193 10.96 6.07 -7.62
N GLU A 194 12.11 5.93 -8.27
CA GLU A 194 12.42 6.62 -9.54
C GLU A 194 11.49 6.19 -10.69
N TYR A 195 11.01 4.95 -10.68
CA TYR A 195 10.13 4.40 -11.72
C TYR A 195 8.64 4.44 -11.34
N TYR A 196 8.29 5.29 -10.35
CA TYR A 196 6.89 5.52 -10.03
C TYR A 196 6.13 6.08 -11.24
N TYR A 197 4.95 5.55 -11.51
CA TYR A 197 4.16 5.90 -12.70
C TYR A 197 3.67 7.37 -12.71
N GLY A 198 3.55 7.98 -11.54
CA GLY A 198 3.16 9.37 -11.36
C GLY A 198 4.36 10.31 -11.27
N CYS A 199 4.13 11.48 -10.72
CA CYS A 199 5.23 12.40 -10.48
C CYS A 199 6.13 11.87 -9.35
N ARG A 200 7.42 11.81 -9.61
CA ARG A 200 8.41 11.51 -8.59
C ARG A 200 8.31 12.52 -7.44
N SER A 201 8.39 12.05 -6.23
CA SER A 201 8.43 12.94 -5.06
C SER A 201 9.65 13.87 -5.11
N LEU A 202 9.44 15.13 -4.70
CA LEU A 202 10.54 16.08 -4.47
C LEU A 202 11.39 15.70 -3.25
N THR A 203 10.81 14.96 -2.30
CA THR A 203 11.55 14.39 -1.17
C THR A 203 12.23 13.12 -1.63
N ASP A 204 13.54 13.05 -1.47
CA ASP A 204 14.36 11.91 -1.88
C ASP A 204 14.36 10.80 -0.85
N GLU A 205 14.49 11.14 0.42
CA GLU A 205 14.48 10.19 1.54
C GLU A 205 13.62 10.68 2.70
N VAL A 206 12.96 9.72 3.36
CA VAL A 206 12.24 9.94 4.62
C VAL A 206 12.74 8.94 5.65
N THR A 207 13.22 9.43 6.78
CA THR A 207 13.56 8.59 7.94
C THR A 207 12.55 8.83 9.04
N ILE A 208 11.92 7.78 9.52
CA ILE A 208 10.95 7.81 10.60
C ILE A 208 11.55 7.10 11.79
N TRP A 209 11.87 7.86 12.83
CA TRP A 209 12.38 7.33 14.10
C TRP A 209 11.23 6.86 14.96
N GLN A 210 11.36 5.66 15.55
CA GLN A 210 10.36 5.01 16.37
C GLN A 210 10.83 5.00 17.82
N PHE A 211 10.02 5.55 18.73
CA PHE A 211 10.31 5.54 20.16
C PHE A 211 9.14 4.86 20.88
N GLU A 212 9.44 3.92 21.77
CA GLU A 212 8.46 3.54 22.81
C GLU A 212 8.50 4.63 23.88
N GLU A 213 7.37 5.29 24.14
CA GLU A 213 7.21 6.03 25.39
C GLU A 213 7.31 5.01 26.52
N SER A 214 8.45 4.96 27.22
CA SER A 214 8.52 4.30 28.52
C SER A 214 7.48 5.00 29.40
N MET A 215 6.50 4.23 29.90
CA MET A 215 5.62 4.67 30.96
C MET A 215 6.52 5.01 32.16
N THR A 216 7.03 6.23 32.20
CA THR A 216 7.60 6.79 33.43
C THR A 216 6.47 6.82 34.43
N GLY A 217 6.56 5.90 35.39
CA GLY A 217 5.59 5.75 36.45
C GLY A 217 5.32 7.09 37.11
N SER A 218 4.05 7.37 37.34
CA SER A 218 3.63 8.38 38.27
C SER A 218 4.26 8.04 39.62
N ALA A 219 5.35 8.72 39.98
CA ALA A 219 5.77 8.79 41.35
C ALA A 219 4.64 9.48 42.10
N ARG A 220 3.82 8.71 42.81
CA ARG A 220 3.01 9.23 43.90
C ARG A 220 3.97 9.82 44.91
N PHE A 221 4.02 11.11 44.98
CA PHE A 221 4.42 11.75 46.23
C PHE A 221 3.22 11.65 47.18
N ASP A 222 3.26 10.69 48.08
CA ASP A 222 2.47 10.70 49.29
C ASP A 222 3.18 11.65 50.26
N ASP A 223 2.54 12.76 50.60
CA ASP A 223 2.72 13.55 51.82
C ASP A 223 1.46 13.39 52.66
#